data_9064134c407265af04f56893d31b6041
#
_entry.id   9064134c407265af04f56893d31b6041
#
_cell.length_a   1.000
_cell.length_b   1.000
_cell.length_c   1.000
_cell.angle_alpha   90.00
_cell.angle_beta   90.00
_cell.angle_gamma   90.00
#
_symmetry.space_group_name_H-M   'P 1'
#
loop_
_entity.id
_entity.type
_entity.pdbx_description
1 polymer ?
#
loop_
_entity_poly.entity_id
_entity_poly.type
_entity_poly.pdbx_seq_one_letter_code
_entity_poly.pdbx_strand_id
1 'polypeptide(L)'
;MIAEKMKPYVKNNSAIRMMFEEGNRLRAIYGADKVYDFSLGNPSVPAPECVKEAIIDLVNEVEPTVLHGYMSNAGFEDVRQTIAESLNRRFGTKFAAKNLIMTVGAASGLN
;
A
#
# COMPACT_ATOMS: atom_id res chain seq x y z
N MET A 1 -30.14 -4.86 -1.69
CA MET A 1 -30.74 -4.29 -0.47
C MET A 1 -29.58 -3.76 0.37
N ILE A 2 -29.54 -2.47 0.68
CA ILE A 2 -28.49 -1.82 1.48
C ILE A 2 -29.06 -1.53 2.86
N ALA A 3 -28.36 -1.91 3.92
CA ALA A 3 -28.79 -1.62 5.29
C ALA A 3 -28.94 -0.09 5.50
N GLU A 4 -29.97 0.35 6.24
CA GLU A 4 -30.26 1.78 6.45
C GLU A 4 -29.05 2.56 7.01
N LYS A 5 -28.31 1.97 7.95
CA LYS A 5 -27.11 2.57 8.54
C LYS A 5 -25.98 2.80 7.53
N MET A 6 -26.00 2.13 6.37
CA MET A 6 -24.97 2.26 5.32
C MET A 6 -25.33 3.34 4.28
N LYS A 7 -26.59 3.77 4.20
CA LYS A 7 -27.04 4.78 3.23
C LYS A 7 -26.29 6.12 3.34
N PRO A 8 -25.98 6.65 4.54
CA PRO A 8 -25.20 7.88 4.66
C PRO A 8 -23.79 7.76 4.08
N TYR A 9 -23.15 6.59 4.23
CA TYR A 9 -21.79 6.35 3.71
C TYR A 9 -21.74 6.29 2.18
N VAL A 10 -22.83 5.87 1.53
CA VAL A 10 -22.94 5.89 0.06
C VAL A 10 -23.06 7.34 -0.46
N LYS A 11 -23.69 8.24 0.31
CA LYS A 11 -23.82 9.65 -0.08
C LYS A 11 -22.56 10.47 0.21
N ASN A 12 -21.83 10.11 1.26
CA ASN A 12 -20.60 10.80 1.66
C ASN A 12 -19.38 10.14 1.02
N ASN A 13 -19.25 10.25 -0.31
CA ASN A 13 -18.02 9.88 -0.99
C ASN A 13 -16.84 10.71 -0.47
N SER A 14 -15.67 10.07 -0.37
CA SER A 14 -14.44 10.78 -0.04
C SER A 14 -14.21 11.91 -1.05
N ALA A 15 -14.04 13.14 -0.55
CA ALA A 15 -13.74 14.31 -1.40
C ALA A 15 -12.51 14.08 -2.28
N ILE A 16 -11.52 13.34 -1.75
CA ILE A 16 -10.30 12.97 -2.49
C ILE A 16 -10.64 12.09 -3.69
N ARG A 17 -11.51 11.09 -3.52
CA ARG A 17 -11.94 10.23 -4.63
C ARG A 17 -12.73 11.02 -5.68
N MET A 18 -13.62 11.91 -5.25
CA MET A 18 -14.38 12.77 -6.15
C MET A 18 -13.45 13.67 -6.98
N MET A 19 -12.43 14.25 -6.37
CA MET A 19 -11.43 15.06 -7.07
C MET A 19 -10.64 14.24 -8.08
N PHE A 20 -10.26 13.02 -7.75
CA PHE A 20 -9.57 12.12 -8.68
C PHE A 20 -10.44 11.74 -9.89
N GLU A 21 -11.72 11.41 -9.66
CA GLU A 21 -12.67 11.10 -10.74
C GLU A 21 -12.91 12.32 -11.63
N GLU A 22 -13.04 13.50 -11.03
CA GLU A 22 -13.16 14.76 -11.77
C GLU A 22 -11.89 15.08 -12.58
N GLY A 23 -10.70 14.83 -12.03
CA GLY A 23 -9.44 14.93 -12.76
C GLY A 23 -9.42 14.04 -14.01
N ASN A 24 -9.87 12.81 -13.91
CA ASN A 24 -9.99 11.90 -15.05
C ASN A 24 -10.99 12.40 -16.09
N ARG A 25 -12.14 12.93 -15.65
CA ARG A 25 -13.14 13.53 -16.54
C ARG A 25 -12.57 14.73 -17.29
N LEU A 26 -11.84 15.61 -16.62
CA LEU A 26 -11.23 16.79 -17.24
C LEU A 26 -10.14 16.40 -18.24
N ARG A 27 -9.33 15.37 -17.93
CA ARG A 27 -8.33 14.84 -18.88
C ARG A 27 -8.97 14.34 -20.17
N ALA A 28 -10.13 13.69 -20.08
CA ALA A 28 -10.87 13.21 -21.25
C ALA A 28 -11.39 14.37 -22.14
N ILE A 29 -11.69 15.52 -21.55
CA ILE A 29 -12.23 16.69 -22.25
C ILE A 29 -11.12 17.55 -22.84
N TYR A 30 -10.09 17.85 -22.05
CA TYR A 30 -9.09 18.87 -22.38
C TYR A 30 -7.74 18.30 -22.81
N GLY A 31 -7.51 17.00 -22.63
CA GLY A 31 -6.21 16.34 -22.84
C GLY A 31 -5.41 16.22 -21.55
N ALA A 32 -4.64 15.13 -21.45
CA ALA A 32 -3.88 14.81 -20.24
C ALA A 32 -2.77 15.85 -19.94
N ASP A 33 -2.23 16.48 -20.96
CA ASP A 33 -1.19 17.49 -20.89
C ASP A 33 -1.66 18.85 -20.32
N LYS A 34 -2.99 19.05 -20.25
CA LYS A 34 -3.61 20.28 -19.76
C LYS A 34 -4.23 20.18 -18.38
N VAL A 35 -4.18 19.01 -17.77
CA VAL A 35 -4.78 18.78 -16.45
C VAL A 35 -3.71 18.38 -15.43
N TYR A 36 -3.43 19.28 -14.51
CA TYR A 36 -2.50 19.09 -13.41
C TYR A 36 -3.27 18.58 -12.18
N ASP A 37 -3.24 17.28 -11.97
CA ASP A 37 -3.99 16.61 -10.90
C ASP A 37 -3.11 16.41 -9.66
N PHE A 38 -3.46 17.09 -8.58
CA PHE A 38 -2.81 16.98 -7.28
C PHE A 38 -3.72 16.31 -6.23
N SER A 39 -4.76 15.59 -6.65
CA SER A 39 -5.73 14.97 -5.75
C SER A 39 -5.19 13.76 -5.02
N LEU A 40 -4.32 12.97 -5.65
CA LEU A 40 -3.70 11.76 -5.08
C LEU A 40 -2.19 11.80 -5.25
N GLY A 41 -1.48 11.37 -4.22
CA GLY A 41 -0.03 11.21 -4.25
C GLY A 41 0.38 9.89 -4.92
N ASN A 42 0.25 9.80 -6.24
CA ASN A 42 0.79 8.65 -6.97
C ASN A 42 2.32 8.75 -7.10
N PRO A 43 3.06 7.65 -6.96
CA PRO A 43 4.48 7.63 -7.24
C PRO A 43 4.75 8.07 -8.70
N SER A 44 5.63 9.04 -8.87
CA SER A 44 6.09 9.52 -10.18
C SER A 44 7.43 8.92 -10.60
N VAL A 45 8.08 8.21 -9.69
CA VAL A 45 9.35 7.53 -9.90
C VAL A 45 9.11 6.02 -9.82
N PRO A 46 9.60 5.22 -10.78
CA PRO A 46 9.45 3.77 -10.73
C PRO A 46 10.17 3.19 -9.51
N ALA A 47 9.68 2.07 -8.99
CA ALA A 47 10.37 1.32 -7.97
C ALA A 47 11.75 0.86 -8.49
N PRO A 48 12.77 0.73 -7.63
CA PRO A 48 14.06 0.15 -8.03
C PRO A 48 13.87 -1.25 -8.65
N GLU A 49 14.69 -1.60 -9.64
CA GLU A 49 14.58 -2.89 -10.36
C GLU A 49 14.68 -4.10 -9.41
N CYS A 50 15.45 -3.99 -8.34
CA CYS A 50 15.55 -5.05 -7.33
C CYS A 50 14.22 -5.43 -6.68
N VAL A 51 13.23 -4.53 -6.68
CA VAL A 51 11.87 -4.84 -6.17
C VAL A 51 11.17 -5.83 -7.11
N LYS A 52 11.28 -5.60 -8.42
CA LYS A 52 10.71 -6.50 -9.42
C LYS A 52 11.40 -7.86 -9.40
N GLU A 53 12.74 -7.86 -9.33
CA GLU A 53 13.55 -9.09 -9.23
C GLU A 53 13.13 -9.90 -7.99
N ALA A 54 13.06 -9.28 -6.83
CA ALA A 54 12.64 -9.96 -5.59
C ALA A 54 11.23 -10.56 -5.68
N ILE A 55 10.29 -9.90 -6.36
CA ILE A 55 8.94 -10.46 -6.57
C ILE A 55 8.99 -11.68 -7.49
N ILE A 56 9.79 -11.63 -8.56
CA ILE A 56 9.97 -12.75 -9.48
C ILE A 56 10.59 -13.94 -8.76
N ASP A 57 11.64 -13.71 -7.97
CA ASP A 57 12.33 -14.75 -7.19
C ASP A 57 11.36 -15.40 -6.19
N LEU A 58 10.57 -14.61 -5.45
CA LEU A 58 9.55 -15.14 -4.54
C LEU A 58 8.55 -16.07 -5.23
N VAL A 59 8.07 -15.67 -6.42
CA VAL A 59 7.09 -16.49 -7.17
C VAL A 59 7.73 -17.78 -7.72
N ASN A 60 8.99 -17.74 -8.09
CA ASN A 60 9.68 -18.88 -8.67
C ASN A 60 10.23 -19.86 -7.62
N GLU A 61 10.67 -19.36 -6.46
CA GLU A 61 11.46 -20.14 -5.50
C GLU A 61 10.66 -20.58 -4.27
N VAL A 62 9.64 -19.80 -3.87
CA VAL A 62 8.84 -20.12 -2.68
C VAL A 62 7.75 -21.13 -3.03
N GLU A 63 7.66 -22.18 -2.22
CA GLU A 63 6.61 -23.20 -2.35
C GLU A 63 5.21 -22.52 -2.38
N PRO A 64 4.35 -22.81 -3.38
CA PRO A 64 3.06 -22.13 -3.53
C PRO A 64 2.16 -22.15 -2.31
N THR A 65 2.17 -23.24 -1.55
CA THR A 65 1.38 -23.38 -0.31
C THR A 65 1.88 -22.46 0.81
N VAL A 66 3.16 -22.13 0.81
CA VAL A 66 3.77 -21.17 1.73
C VAL A 66 3.52 -19.75 1.24
N LEU A 67 3.73 -19.50 -0.05
CA LEU A 67 3.56 -18.18 -0.66
C LEU A 67 2.11 -17.66 -0.50
N HIS A 68 1.13 -18.55 -0.63
CA HIS A 68 -0.30 -18.22 -0.54
C HIS A 68 -0.94 -18.66 0.79
N GLY A 69 -0.12 -19.13 1.74
CA GLY A 69 -0.57 -19.59 3.04
C GLY A 69 -0.89 -18.46 4.02
N TYR A 70 -1.52 -18.83 5.13
CA TYR A 70 -1.69 -17.93 6.26
C TYR A 70 -0.36 -17.71 7.00
N MET A 71 -0.18 -16.50 7.49
CA MET A 71 0.93 -16.14 8.37
C MET A 71 0.41 -15.67 9.75
N SER A 72 1.30 -15.36 10.68
CA SER A 72 0.92 -14.74 11.95
C SER A 72 0.29 -13.36 11.71
N ASN A 73 -0.59 -12.91 12.62
CA ASN A 73 -1.28 -11.61 12.50
C ASN A 73 -0.32 -10.41 12.40
N ALA A 74 0.88 -10.55 12.92
CA ALA A 74 1.91 -9.51 12.85
C ALA A 74 2.78 -9.58 11.57
N GLY A 75 2.59 -10.60 10.73
CA GLY A 75 3.46 -10.91 9.59
C GLY A 75 4.60 -11.87 9.94
N PHE A 76 5.38 -12.27 8.97
CA PHE A 76 6.54 -13.16 9.15
C PHE A 76 7.58 -12.54 10.09
N GLU A 77 8.08 -13.34 11.03
CA GLU A 77 8.99 -12.85 12.06
C GLU A 77 10.37 -12.48 11.51
N ASP A 78 10.90 -13.28 10.61
CA ASP A 78 12.17 -13.06 9.93
C ASP A 78 12.16 -11.77 9.10
N VAL A 79 11.05 -11.49 8.38
CA VAL A 79 10.85 -10.23 7.64
C VAL A 79 10.83 -9.05 8.61
N ARG A 80 10.07 -9.13 9.70
CA ARG A 80 10.01 -8.08 10.71
C ARG A 80 11.37 -7.83 11.38
N GLN A 81 12.12 -8.91 11.64
CA GLN A 81 13.46 -8.81 12.22
C GLN A 81 14.43 -8.11 11.25
N THR A 82 14.43 -8.49 9.98
CA THR A 82 15.24 -7.84 8.93
C THR A 82 14.95 -6.33 8.82
N ILE A 83 13.66 -5.96 8.87
CA ILE A 83 13.25 -4.56 8.87
C ILE A 83 13.75 -3.84 10.13
N ALA A 84 13.59 -4.45 11.31
CA ALA A 84 14.06 -3.88 12.58
C ALA A 84 15.57 -3.61 12.56
N GLU A 85 16.35 -4.56 12.08
CA GLU A 85 17.80 -4.43 11.94
C GLU A 85 18.19 -3.31 10.95
N SER A 86 17.47 -3.21 9.83
CA SER A 86 17.68 -2.11 8.88
C SER A 86 17.40 -0.75 9.50
N LEU A 87 16.30 -0.61 10.24
CA LEU A 87 15.96 0.62 10.96
C LEU A 87 17.02 0.95 12.02
N ASN A 88 17.48 -0.04 12.77
CA ASN A 88 18.51 0.13 13.78
C ASN A 88 19.84 0.63 13.18
N ARG A 89 20.26 0.05 12.05
CA ARG A 89 21.48 0.50 11.36
C ARG A 89 21.35 1.92 10.81
N ARG A 90 20.19 2.28 10.25
CA ARG A 90 20.00 3.56 9.55
C ARG A 90 19.71 4.72 10.49
N PHE A 91 19.04 4.46 11.61
CA PHE A 91 18.49 5.51 12.47
C PHE A 91 18.95 5.38 13.93
N GLY A 92 19.81 4.42 14.26
CA GLY A 92 20.31 4.23 15.63
C GLY A 92 19.22 3.79 16.62
N THR A 93 18.13 3.18 16.15
CA THR A 93 17.05 2.67 16.99
C THR A 93 17.41 1.31 17.60
N LYS A 94 16.54 0.79 18.48
CA LYS A 94 16.71 -0.51 19.14
C LYS A 94 15.46 -1.38 18.99
N PHE A 95 14.92 -1.45 17.78
CA PHE A 95 13.75 -2.28 17.49
C PHE A 95 14.12 -3.77 17.37
N ALA A 96 13.16 -4.61 17.68
CA ALA A 96 13.15 -6.05 17.42
C ALA A 96 11.87 -6.40 16.65
N ALA A 97 11.77 -7.62 16.13
CA ALA A 97 10.59 -8.10 15.40
C ALA A 97 9.26 -7.85 16.13
N LYS A 98 9.24 -7.99 17.46
CA LYS A 98 8.05 -7.76 18.29
C LYS A 98 7.54 -6.31 18.30
N ASN A 99 8.34 -5.36 17.86
CA ASN A 99 7.96 -3.94 17.79
C ASN A 99 7.32 -3.57 16.44
N LEU A 100 7.22 -4.50 15.51
CA LEU A 100 6.73 -4.30 14.16
C LEU A 100 5.50 -5.14 13.86
N ILE A 101 4.57 -4.56 13.14
CA ILE A 101 3.40 -5.24 12.56
C ILE A 101 3.37 -4.90 11.07
N MET A 102 3.22 -5.92 10.24
CA MET A 102 3.08 -5.75 8.80
C MET A 102 1.62 -5.47 8.45
N THR A 103 1.38 -4.48 7.62
CA THR A 103 0.03 -4.12 7.17
C THR A 103 -0.02 -3.94 5.65
N VAL A 104 -1.19 -4.17 5.07
CA VAL A 104 -1.41 -3.95 3.64
C VAL A 104 -1.81 -2.48 3.43
N GLY A 105 -0.81 -1.65 3.18
CA GLY A 105 -0.97 -0.22 2.98
C GLY A 105 -1.09 0.59 4.28
N ALA A 106 -0.83 1.89 4.17
CA ALA A 106 -0.82 2.82 5.30
C ALA A 106 -2.19 2.94 6.00
N ALA A 107 -3.29 2.86 5.27
CA ALA A 107 -4.62 2.94 5.84
C ALA A 107 -4.89 1.82 6.86
N SER A 108 -4.43 0.61 6.58
CA SER A 108 -4.55 -0.52 7.52
C SER A 108 -3.67 -0.34 8.76
N GLY A 109 -2.55 0.35 8.63
CA GLY A 109 -1.64 0.62 9.74
C GLY A 109 -2.09 1.76 10.64
N LEU A 110 -2.95 2.66 10.15
CA LEU A 110 -3.44 3.82 10.87
C LEU A 110 -4.83 3.60 11.50
N ASN A 111 -5.52 2.55 11.12
CA ASN A 111 -6.86 2.21 11.59
C ASN A 111 -6.80 1.21 12.75
#